data_1c8caefe1b4315fe824e0ba962ba83b1
#
_entry.id   1c8caefe1b4315fe824e0ba962ba83b1
#
_cell.length_a   1.000
_cell.length_b   1.000
_cell.length_c   1.000
_cell.angle_alpha   90.00
_cell.angle_beta   90.00
_cell.angle_gamma   90.00
#
_symmetry.space_group_name_H-M   'P 1'
#
loop_
_entity.id
_entity.type
_entity.pdbx_description
1 polymer ?
#
loop_
_entity_poly.entity_id
_entity_poly.type
_entity_poly.pdbx_seq_one_letter_code
_entity_poly.pdbx_strand_id
1 'polypeptide(L)'
;MTDTANTLRLGILLSGGGRTMVNIAHQIRLRQLPAEIAVVISSRATVAGVDRARELGFEPHIVRTRDFPDLSDFSRQIVTLLDAARVDLVLQCGWLCLWTIPPHYENKVMNIHPA
;
A
#
# COMPACT_ATOMS: atom_id res chain seq x y z
N MET A 1 -22.51 -13.98 11.61
CA MET A 1 -21.14 -14.45 11.55
C MET A 1 -20.39 -13.71 10.45
N THR A 2 -19.26 -13.14 10.78
CA THR A 2 -18.48 -12.37 9.80
C THR A 2 -17.74 -13.34 8.88
N ASP A 3 -17.94 -13.17 7.59
CA ASP A 3 -17.22 -13.96 6.59
C ASP A 3 -15.95 -13.19 6.20
N THR A 4 -14.79 -13.66 6.66
CA THR A 4 -13.51 -13.03 6.37
C THR A 4 -13.13 -13.11 4.90
N ALA A 5 -13.73 -14.05 4.14
CA ALA A 5 -13.48 -14.16 2.71
C ALA A 5 -13.98 -12.93 1.93
N ASN A 6 -14.91 -12.16 2.52
CA ASN A 6 -15.44 -10.94 1.90
C ASN A 6 -14.71 -9.67 2.33
N THR A 7 -13.68 -9.78 3.16
CA THR A 7 -12.90 -8.63 3.58
C THR A 7 -11.95 -8.22 2.46
N LEU A 8 -12.07 -6.96 2.03
CA LEU A 8 -11.22 -6.42 0.97
C LEU A 8 -9.83 -6.14 1.53
N ARG A 9 -8.81 -6.70 0.91
CA ARG A 9 -7.43 -6.55 1.37
C ARG A 9 -6.73 -5.46 0.57
N LEU A 10 -6.27 -4.44 1.27
CA LEU A 10 -5.67 -3.24 0.66
C LEU A 10 -4.16 -3.27 0.78
N GLY A 11 -3.49 -2.93 -0.32
CA GLY A 11 -2.07 -2.65 -0.32
C GLY A 11 -1.86 -1.14 -0.43
N ILE A 12 -1.07 -0.57 0.46
CA ILE A 12 -0.81 0.87 0.48
C ILE A 12 0.60 1.12 -0.03
N LEU A 13 0.71 1.96 -1.05
CA LEU A 13 2.00 2.45 -1.56
C LEU A 13 2.12 3.93 -1.19
N LEU A 14 3.21 4.32 -0.53
CA LEU A 14 3.41 5.72 -0.17
C LEU A 14 4.87 6.14 -0.34
N SER A 15 5.10 7.43 -0.51
CA SER A 15 6.44 8.02 -0.62
C SER A 15 6.65 9.17 0.36
N GLY A 16 5.64 9.59 1.09
CA GLY A 16 5.71 10.79 1.92
C GLY A 16 5.03 10.65 3.28
N GLY A 17 4.13 11.57 3.56
CA GLY A 17 3.58 11.75 4.90
C GLY A 17 2.66 10.67 5.43
N GLY A 18 1.98 9.93 4.55
CA GLY A 18 1.09 8.85 4.98
C GLY A 18 -0.24 9.29 5.57
N ARG A 19 -0.62 10.55 5.42
CA ARG A 19 -1.88 11.04 5.99
C ARG A 19 -3.10 10.37 5.36
N THR A 20 -3.05 10.12 4.06
CA THR A 20 -4.14 9.42 3.37
C THR A 20 -4.28 8.00 3.92
N MET A 21 -3.17 7.30 4.13
CA MET A 21 -3.17 5.97 4.75
C MET A 21 -3.83 6.01 6.13
N VAL A 22 -3.44 6.97 6.97
CA VAL A 22 -4.01 7.12 8.33
C VAL A 22 -5.51 7.36 8.23
N ASN A 23 -5.93 8.22 7.30
CA ASN A 23 -7.35 8.50 7.10
C ASN A 23 -8.12 7.26 6.65
N ILE A 24 -7.55 6.47 5.75
CA ILE A 24 -8.16 5.21 5.29
C ILE A 24 -8.32 4.26 6.48
N ALA A 25 -7.27 4.07 7.27
CA ALA A 25 -7.32 3.20 8.45
C ALA A 25 -8.40 3.67 9.43
N HIS A 26 -8.48 4.98 9.64
CA HIS A 26 -9.47 5.59 10.52
C HIS A 26 -10.89 5.37 10.00
N GLN A 27 -11.13 5.56 8.70
CA GLN A 27 -12.44 5.36 8.09
C GLN A 27 -12.88 3.90 8.15
N ILE A 28 -11.96 2.97 7.93
CA ILE A 28 -12.26 1.54 8.05
C ILE A 28 -12.78 1.24 9.45
N ARG A 29 -12.07 1.72 10.47
CA ARG A 29 -12.44 1.48 11.86
C ARG A 29 -13.77 2.17 12.21
N LEU A 30 -13.89 3.45 11.84
CA LEU A 30 -15.02 4.28 12.21
C LEU A 30 -16.32 3.79 11.57
N ARG A 31 -16.24 3.39 10.30
CA ARG A 31 -17.41 2.94 9.54
C ARG A 31 -17.57 1.44 9.52
N GLN A 32 -16.70 0.73 10.19
CA GLN A 32 -16.72 -0.74 10.22
C GLN A 32 -16.79 -1.34 8.80
N LEU A 33 -16.03 -0.75 7.87
CA LEU A 33 -16.01 -1.23 6.50
C LEU A 33 -15.32 -2.61 6.44
N PRO A 34 -15.79 -3.51 5.57
CA PRO A 34 -15.20 -4.83 5.44
C PRO A 34 -13.91 -4.77 4.59
N ALA A 35 -12.94 -4.03 5.08
CA ALA A 35 -11.65 -3.84 4.43
C ALA A 35 -10.57 -3.80 5.50
N GLU A 36 -9.36 -4.19 5.11
CA GLU A 36 -8.19 -4.11 5.99
C GLU A 36 -6.96 -3.73 5.19
N ILE A 37 -6.04 -3.04 5.83
CA ILE A 37 -4.74 -2.76 5.24
C ILE A 37 -3.88 -4.01 5.45
N ALA A 38 -3.55 -4.68 4.36
CA ALA A 38 -2.82 -5.95 4.39
C ALA A 38 -1.31 -5.76 4.34
N VAL A 39 -0.85 -4.71 3.67
CA VAL A 39 0.57 -4.41 3.54
C VAL A 39 0.75 -2.92 3.27
N VAL A 40 1.85 -2.37 3.78
CA VAL A 40 2.27 -0.99 3.51
C VAL A 40 3.66 -1.03 2.90
N ILE A 41 3.83 -0.36 1.77
CA ILE A 41 5.11 -0.28 1.07
C ILE A 41 5.46 1.21 0.93
N SER A 42 6.65 1.59 1.38
CA SER A 42 7.17 2.94 1.25
C SER A 42 8.37 2.95 0.32
N SER A 43 8.41 3.94 -0.57
CA SER A 43 9.57 4.12 -1.45
C SER A 43 10.73 4.84 -0.76
N ARG A 44 10.53 5.31 0.46
CA ARG A 44 11.55 6.03 1.24
C ARG A 44 11.56 5.54 2.68
N ALA A 45 12.76 5.46 3.24
CA ALA A 45 12.93 4.91 4.59
C ALA A 45 12.62 5.91 5.71
N THR A 46 12.90 7.20 5.47
CA THR A 46 12.87 8.21 6.53
C THR A 46 11.82 9.29 6.26
N VAL A 47 10.58 8.86 6.07
CA VAL A 47 9.44 9.75 5.88
C VAL A 47 8.42 9.52 6.99
N ALA A 48 7.58 10.52 7.22
CA ALA A 48 6.57 10.46 8.29
C ALA A 48 5.60 9.30 8.09
N GLY A 49 5.33 8.92 6.83
CA GLY A 49 4.44 7.79 6.54
C GLY A 49 4.92 6.46 7.11
N VAL A 50 6.23 6.26 7.17
CA VAL A 50 6.81 5.05 7.78
C VAL A 50 6.50 5.04 9.28
N ASP A 51 6.72 6.16 9.96
CA ASP A 51 6.43 6.25 11.40
C ASP A 51 4.94 6.08 11.67
N ARG A 52 4.10 6.69 10.84
CA ARG A 52 2.65 6.59 10.98
C ARG A 52 2.15 5.16 10.76
N ALA A 53 2.74 4.45 9.80
CA ALA A 53 2.39 3.05 9.59
C ALA A 53 2.70 2.22 10.85
N ARG A 54 3.86 2.45 11.45
CA ARG A 54 4.25 1.75 12.67
C ARG A 54 3.32 2.07 13.83
N GLU A 55 2.91 3.32 13.96
CA GLU A 55 1.95 3.74 14.98
C GLU A 55 0.60 3.03 14.82
N LEU A 56 0.22 2.72 13.58
CA LEU A 56 -1.01 1.97 13.29
C LEU A 56 -0.85 0.47 13.49
N GLY A 57 0.35 0.01 13.80
CA GLY A 57 0.62 -1.41 14.01
C GLY A 57 1.16 -2.15 12.79
N PHE A 58 1.54 -1.44 11.75
CA PHE A 58 2.10 -2.05 10.54
C PHE A 58 3.61 -1.89 10.54
N GLU A 59 4.32 -2.89 10.01
CA GLU A 59 5.74 -2.73 9.70
C GLU A 59 5.86 -2.51 8.20
N PRO A 60 6.13 -1.27 7.74
CA PRO A 60 6.18 -0.99 6.31
C PRO A 60 7.42 -1.63 5.68
N HIS A 61 7.24 -2.11 4.44
CA HIS A 61 8.34 -2.58 3.62
C HIS A 61 8.93 -1.38 2.89
N ILE A 62 10.24 -1.22 2.96
CA ILE A 62 10.94 -0.13 2.29
C ILE A 62 11.46 -0.67 0.96
N VAL A 63 10.95 -0.11 -0.14
CA VAL A 63 11.34 -0.53 -1.49
C VAL A 63 11.75 0.72 -2.26
N ARG A 64 13.06 0.98 -2.34
CA ARG A 64 13.61 2.19 -2.93
C ARG A 64 14.06 1.93 -4.36
N THR A 65 13.74 2.85 -5.27
CA THR A 65 14.13 2.71 -6.68
C THR A 65 15.64 2.56 -6.85
N ARG A 66 16.43 3.27 -6.04
CA ARG A 66 17.89 3.25 -6.15
C ARG A 66 18.51 1.89 -5.81
N ASP A 67 17.76 1.00 -5.16
CA ASP A 67 18.27 -0.32 -4.78
C ASP A 67 18.04 -1.37 -5.88
N PHE A 68 17.43 -0.97 -7.00
CA PHE A 68 17.10 -1.88 -8.09
C PHE A 68 17.71 -1.38 -9.39
N PRO A 69 18.31 -2.29 -10.20
CA PRO A 69 18.98 -1.86 -11.43
C PRO A 69 18.04 -1.34 -12.50
N ASP A 70 16.80 -1.80 -12.52
CA ASP A 70 15.83 -1.35 -13.52
C ASP A 70 14.42 -1.37 -12.98
N LEU A 71 13.50 -0.79 -13.77
CA LEU A 71 12.10 -0.69 -13.40
C LEU A 71 11.45 -2.06 -13.23
N SER A 72 11.87 -3.03 -14.01
CA SER A 72 11.32 -4.40 -13.94
C SER A 72 11.60 -5.04 -12.59
N ASP A 73 12.83 -4.91 -12.09
CA ASP A 73 13.20 -5.49 -10.79
C ASP A 73 12.48 -4.78 -9.64
N PHE A 74 12.40 -3.46 -9.71
CA PHE A 74 11.67 -2.66 -8.73
C PHE A 74 10.20 -3.06 -8.68
N SER A 75 9.57 -3.16 -9.85
CA SER A 75 8.17 -3.56 -9.96
C SER A 75 7.93 -4.97 -9.44
N ARG A 76 8.83 -5.90 -9.75
CA ARG A 76 8.73 -7.29 -9.29
C ARG A 76 8.73 -7.38 -7.78
N GLN A 77 9.57 -6.58 -7.12
CA GLN A 77 9.62 -6.58 -5.66
C GLN A 77 8.29 -6.10 -5.07
N ILE A 78 7.72 -5.04 -5.64
CA ILE A 78 6.40 -4.54 -5.20
C ILE A 78 5.35 -5.62 -5.37
N VAL A 79 5.29 -6.26 -6.55
CA VAL A 79 4.30 -7.30 -6.83
C VAL A 79 4.47 -8.49 -5.89
N THR A 80 5.71 -8.88 -5.61
CA THR A 80 5.98 -9.99 -4.69
C THR A 80 5.38 -9.72 -3.30
N LEU A 81 5.54 -8.49 -2.81
CA LEU A 81 5.00 -8.11 -1.50
C LEU A 81 3.48 -8.03 -1.51
N LEU A 82 2.90 -7.50 -2.59
CA LEU A 82 1.44 -7.41 -2.73
C LEU A 82 0.82 -8.81 -2.80
N ASP A 83 1.42 -9.70 -3.58
CA ASP A 83 0.92 -11.07 -3.74
C ASP A 83 1.04 -11.87 -2.43
N ALA A 84 2.14 -11.70 -1.72
CA ALA A 84 2.34 -12.37 -0.42
C ALA A 84 1.29 -11.94 0.59
N ALA A 85 0.84 -10.69 0.52
CA ALA A 85 -0.19 -10.16 1.40
C ALA A 85 -1.61 -10.41 0.87
N ARG A 86 -1.75 -11.03 -0.28
CA ARG A 86 -3.05 -11.31 -0.92
C ARG A 86 -3.88 -10.06 -1.12
N VAL A 87 -3.27 -9.05 -1.68
CA VAL A 87 -3.92 -7.76 -1.89
C VAL A 87 -4.97 -7.84 -2.98
N ASP A 88 -6.14 -7.27 -2.72
CA ASP A 88 -7.24 -7.17 -3.69
C ASP A 88 -7.24 -5.83 -4.42
N LEU A 89 -6.83 -4.76 -3.74
CA LEU A 89 -6.85 -3.42 -4.28
C LEU A 89 -5.62 -2.66 -3.79
N VAL A 90 -4.91 -2.04 -4.71
CA VAL A 90 -3.73 -1.25 -4.42
C VAL A 90 -4.10 0.23 -4.39
N LEU A 91 -3.76 0.91 -3.30
CA LEU A 91 -4.00 2.34 -3.16
C LEU A 91 -2.67 3.07 -3.13
N GLN A 92 -2.43 3.90 -4.14
CA GLN A 92 -1.25 4.75 -4.20
C GLN A 92 -1.56 6.05 -3.45
N CYS A 93 -1.07 6.14 -2.23
CA CYS A 93 -1.34 7.24 -1.31
C CYS A 93 -0.14 8.17 -1.28
N GLY A 94 -0.06 9.08 -2.25
CA GLY A 94 1.11 9.95 -2.40
C GLY A 94 2.34 9.20 -2.87
N TRP A 95 2.16 8.19 -3.69
CA TRP A 95 3.25 7.40 -4.27
C TRP A 95 3.86 8.15 -5.45
N LEU A 96 5.18 8.31 -5.44
CA LEU A 96 5.90 9.15 -6.41
C LEU A 96 6.71 8.37 -7.43
N CYS A 97 6.62 7.05 -7.41
CA CYS A 97 7.42 6.20 -8.28
C CYS A 97 6.59 5.59 -9.38
N LEU A 98 7.22 5.33 -10.52
CA LEU A 98 6.62 4.52 -11.57
C LEU A 98 6.86 3.04 -11.23
N TRP A 99 5.92 2.20 -11.57
CA TRP A 99 6.09 0.74 -11.52
C TRP A 99 5.21 0.11 -12.58
N THR A 100 5.61 -1.06 -13.04
CA THR A 100 4.86 -1.78 -14.05
C THR A 100 3.77 -2.59 -13.37
N ILE A 101 2.51 -2.26 -13.68
CA ILE A 101 1.36 -2.95 -13.10
C ILE A 101 1.12 -4.23 -13.90
N PRO A 102 1.20 -5.40 -13.24
CA PRO A 102 0.98 -6.67 -13.93
C PRO A 102 -0.50 -6.88 -14.26
N PRO A 103 -0.80 -7.79 -15.19
CA PRO A 103 -2.19 -8.02 -15.61
C PRO A 103 -3.15 -8.34 -14.46
N HIS A 104 -2.72 -9.05 -13.44
CA HIS A 104 -3.63 -9.41 -12.33
C HIS A 104 -3.95 -8.24 -11.40
N TYR A 105 -3.27 -7.09 -11.54
CA TYR A 105 -3.62 -5.86 -10.83
C TYR A 105 -4.20 -4.79 -11.75
N GLU A 106 -4.40 -5.06 -13.04
CA GLU A 106 -5.07 -4.13 -13.92
C GLU A 106 -6.47 -3.81 -13.38
N ASN A 107 -6.83 -2.53 -13.38
CA ASN A 107 -8.08 -2.03 -12.83
C ASN A 107 -8.22 -2.22 -11.32
N LYS A 108 -7.13 -2.58 -10.63
CA LYS A 108 -7.11 -2.77 -9.17
C LYS A 108 -6.11 -1.85 -8.49
N VAL A 109 -5.69 -0.79 -9.17
CA VAL A 109 -4.79 0.22 -8.61
C VAL A 109 -5.49 1.56 -8.68
N MET A 110 -5.61 2.22 -7.54
CA MET A 110 -6.20 3.54 -7.44
C MET A 110 -5.16 4.53 -6.95
N ASN A 111 -5.14 5.70 -7.56
CA ASN A 111 -4.25 6.78 -7.18
C ASN A 111 -5.06 7.80 -6.39
N ILE A 112 -4.67 8.02 -5.15
CA ILE A 112 -5.40 8.94 -4.27
C ILE A 112 -4.55 10.17 -4.04
N HIS A 113 -5.08 11.31 -4.44
CA HIS A 113 -4.44 12.59 -4.24
C HIS A 113 -5.10 13.33 -3.08
N PRO A 114 -4.34 13.74 -2.08
CA PRO A 114 -4.91 14.58 -1.03
C PRO A 114 -5.33 15.93 -1.61
N ALA A 115 -6.48 16.40 -1.19
CA ALA A 115 -7.00 17.70 -1.62
C ALA A 115 -6.14 18.85 -1.06
#